data_c525cbaae917140d5973d1dc1c7186b9
#
_entry.id   c525cbaae917140d5973d1dc1c7186b9
#
_cell.length_a   1.000
_cell.length_b   1.000
_cell.length_c   1.000
_cell.angle_alpha   90.00
_cell.angle_beta   90.00
_cell.angle_gamma   90.00
#
_symmetry.space_group_name_H-M   'P 1'
#
loop_
_entity.id
_entity.type
_entity.pdbx_description
1 polymer ?
#
loop_
_entity_poly.entity_id
_entity_poly.type
_entity_poly.pdbx_seq_one_letter_code
_entity_poly.pdbx_strand_id
1 'polypeptide(L)'
;MRKYCFCCALAMAFYGCSTRPNNQMVKPLPSSYQIDNLKDAEVATSFSSNDFSWKDGKLSMDVFSEDLYDSAEVSKLKAGDTLIYIGEPIVVKDVNFRDSFVTVNGGIEEGGADFTAKRGGTYRGTQLDGHSTYTSLGKVTLPLAADFKLIDCGDNPTDAYDTIKVAQESYLKKVKDYKKDFSPLNTKVIIKNGAIASIIRRWIP
;
A
#
# COMPACT_ATOMS: atom_id res chain seq x y z
N MET A 1 -56.46 -55.24 38.39
CA MET A 1 -55.09 -55.38 37.78
C MET A 1 -54.91 -54.31 36.72
N ARG A 2 -54.18 -53.24 37.05
CA ARG A 2 -53.88 -52.11 36.13
C ARG A 2 -52.42 -52.22 35.73
N LYS A 3 -52.19 -52.44 34.46
CA LYS A 3 -50.84 -52.42 33.87
C LYS A 3 -50.50 -51.00 33.43
N TYR A 4 -49.48 -50.39 34.03
CA TYR A 4 -48.93 -49.13 33.60
C TYR A 4 -47.78 -49.39 32.59
N CYS A 5 -47.92 -48.89 31.38
CA CYS A 5 -46.90 -48.91 30.37
C CYS A 5 -46.11 -47.62 30.51
N PHE A 6 -44.82 -47.73 30.84
CA PHE A 6 -43.90 -46.61 30.97
C PHE A 6 -43.21 -46.44 29.63
N CYS A 7 -43.59 -45.39 28.84
CA CYS A 7 -42.86 -44.97 27.64
C CYS A 7 -41.77 -44.03 28.08
N CYS A 8 -40.50 -44.48 28.08
CA CYS A 8 -39.35 -43.65 28.17
C CYS A 8 -39.11 -42.97 26.80
N ALA A 9 -39.43 -41.67 26.70
CA ALA A 9 -39.01 -40.83 25.57
C ALA A 9 -37.58 -40.39 25.79
N LEU A 10 -36.65 -40.94 25.00
CA LEU A 10 -35.24 -40.55 24.97
C LEU A 10 -35.12 -39.27 24.12
N ALA A 11 -35.06 -38.10 24.75
CA ALA A 11 -34.78 -36.85 24.06
C ALA A 11 -33.26 -36.76 23.79
N MET A 12 -32.85 -37.08 22.58
CA MET A 12 -31.49 -36.79 22.10
C MET A 12 -31.40 -35.29 21.81
N ALA A 13 -30.82 -34.54 22.75
CA ALA A 13 -30.41 -33.17 22.51
C ALA A 13 -29.16 -33.17 21.59
N PHE A 14 -29.35 -32.89 20.30
CA PHE A 14 -28.26 -32.56 19.41
C PHE A 14 -27.74 -31.16 19.79
N TYR A 15 -26.73 -31.12 20.66
CA TYR A 15 -25.89 -29.95 20.79
C TYR A 15 -25.05 -29.81 19.51
N GLY A 16 -25.61 -29.17 18.49
CA GLY A 16 -24.89 -28.71 17.36
C GLY A 16 -23.98 -27.54 17.82
N CYS A 17 -22.75 -27.88 18.19
CA CYS A 17 -21.69 -26.88 18.38
C CYS A 17 -21.34 -26.28 17.01
N SER A 18 -22.12 -25.32 16.53
CA SER A 18 -21.74 -24.53 15.37
C SER A 18 -20.61 -23.57 15.83
N THR A 19 -19.39 -24.05 15.84
CA THR A 19 -18.24 -23.18 15.86
C THR A 19 -18.29 -22.38 14.56
N ARG A 20 -18.81 -21.14 14.60
CA ARG A 20 -18.62 -20.19 13.51
C ARG A 20 -17.11 -20.11 13.29
N PRO A 21 -16.63 -20.34 12.07
CA PRO A 21 -15.22 -20.17 11.80
C PRO A 21 -14.86 -18.74 12.21
N ASN A 22 -13.87 -18.60 13.08
CA ASN A 22 -13.40 -17.30 13.51
C ASN A 22 -12.58 -16.72 12.33
N ASN A 23 -13.28 -16.04 11.40
CA ASN A 23 -12.68 -15.45 10.23
C ASN A 23 -11.86 -14.24 10.69
N GLN A 24 -10.59 -14.19 10.29
CA GLN A 24 -9.72 -13.05 10.56
C GLN A 24 -9.85 -12.00 9.46
N MET A 25 -9.48 -10.76 9.80
CA MET A 25 -9.28 -9.69 8.84
C MET A 25 -7.80 -9.35 8.82
N VAL A 26 -7.16 -9.52 7.67
CA VAL A 26 -5.77 -9.13 7.42
C VAL A 26 -5.77 -7.83 6.64
N LYS A 27 -5.02 -6.85 7.11
CA LYS A 27 -4.92 -5.51 6.51
C LYS A 27 -3.49 -5.03 6.51
N PRO A 28 -3.14 -4.02 5.69
CA PRO A 28 -1.83 -3.41 5.74
C PRO A 28 -1.49 -2.90 7.14
N LEU A 29 -0.22 -3.01 7.49
CA LEU A 29 0.33 -2.41 8.71
C LEU A 29 0.11 -0.90 8.67
N PRO A 30 -0.12 -0.27 9.83
CA PRO A 30 -0.26 1.18 9.91
C PRO A 30 0.98 1.87 9.31
N SER A 31 0.75 2.99 8.62
CA SER A 31 1.84 3.84 8.15
C SER A 31 2.73 4.30 9.31
N SER A 32 4.03 4.38 9.07
CA SER A 32 5.01 4.89 10.03
C SER A 32 4.90 6.41 10.27
N TYR A 33 4.13 7.12 9.46
CA TYR A 33 3.89 8.55 9.59
C TYR A 33 2.40 8.88 9.48
N GLN A 34 2.02 10.00 10.09
CA GLN A 34 0.67 10.54 10.04
C GLN A 34 0.64 11.75 9.12
N ILE A 35 -0.37 11.81 8.26
CA ILE A 35 -0.52 12.88 7.26
C ILE A 35 -0.59 14.27 7.88
N ASP A 36 -1.18 14.38 9.09
CA ASP A 36 -1.33 15.64 9.82
C ASP A 36 -0.04 16.13 10.49
N ASN A 37 1.02 15.32 10.47
CA ASN A 37 2.29 15.63 11.15
C ASN A 37 3.50 15.16 10.34
N LEU A 38 3.61 15.63 9.10
CA LEU A 38 4.76 15.36 8.24
C LEU A 38 5.89 16.37 8.50
N LYS A 39 6.58 16.26 9.65
CA LYS A 39 7.72 17.15 9.95
C LYS A 39 9.02 16.67 9.37
N ASP A 40 9.36 15.40 9.60
CA ASP A 40 10.57 14.75 9.12
C ASP A 40 10.17 13.36 8.60
N ALA A 41 10.04 13.23 7.28
CA ALA A 41 9.53 12.00 6.65
C ALA A 41 10.07 11.85 5.23
N GLU A 42 10.17 10.59 4.78
CA GLU A 42 10.31 10.22 3.38
C GLU A 42 9.03 9.51 2.96
N VAL A 43 8.29 10.09 2.03
CA VAL A 43 6.96 9.60 1.63
C VAL A 43 6.90 9.30 0.14
N ALA A 44 6.21 8.22 -0.24
CA ALA A 44 5.79 7.98 -1.61
C ALA A 44 4.65 8.95 -1.95
N THR A 45 4.62 9.47 -3.17
CA THR A 45 3.70 10.55 -3.53
C THR A 45 3.29 10.52 -4.98
N SER A 46 2.15 11.16 -5.29
CA SER A 46 1.79 11.53 -6.65
C SER A 46 1.37 13.00 -6.72
N PHE A 47 1.70 13.63 -7.82
CA PHE A 47 1.30 15.00 -8.15
C PHE A 47 1.60 15.28 -9.63
N SER A 48 1.07 16.37 -10.12
CA SER A 48 1.34 16.92 -11.45
C SER A 48 2.13 18.22 -11.37
N SER A 49 2.65 18.69 -12.48
CA SER A 49 3.30 20.02 -12.56
C SER A 49 2.33 21.17 -12.21
N ASN A 50 1.01 20.95 -12.31
CA ASN A 50 0.00 21.95 -11.96
C ASN A 50 -0.23 22.08 -10.46
N ASP A 51 0.23 21.11 -9.67
CA ASP A 51 0.09 21.11 -8.21
C ASP A 51 1.15 21.98 -7.50
N PHE A 52 2.10 22.54 -8.25
CA PHE A 52 3.04 23.53 -7.76
C PHE A 52 2.46 24.95 -7.78
N SER A 53 2.45 25.60 -6.65
CA SER A 53 2.22 27.03 -6.53
C SER A 53 3.57 27.73 -6.36
N TRP A 54 4.23 28.09 -7.46
CA TRP A 54 5.55 28.71 -7.43
C TRP A 54 5.55 30.08 -6.74
N LYS A 55 4.47 30.85 -6.92
CA LYS A 55 4.31 32.14 -6.28
C LYS A 55 4.29 32.03 -4.74
N ASP A 56 3.70 30.97 -4.23
CA ASP A 56 3.54 30.73 -2.79
C ASP A 56 4.63 29.78 -2.25
N GLY A 57 5.48 29.24 -3.12
CA GLY A 57 6.52 28.29 -2.76
C GLY A 57 5.96 27.00 -2.14
N LYS A 58 4.88 26.46 -2.70
CA LYS A 58 4.18 25.28 -2.16
C LYS A 58 3.92 24.21 -3.21
N LEU A 59 3.79 22.96 -2.76
CA LEU A 59 3.34 21.82 -3.55
C LEU A 59 2.16 21.14 -2.84
N SER A 60 1.10 20.85 -3.60
CA SER A 60 0.01 19.96 -3.19
C SER A 60 0.28 18.58 -3.75
N MET A 61 0.23 17.53 -2.92
CA MET A 61 0.54 16.17 -3.33
C MET A 61 -0.32 15.15 -2.60
N ASP A 62 -0.65 14.05 -3.25
CA ASP A 62 -1.23 12.89 -2.59
C ASP A 62 -0.10 12.06 -1.96
N VAL A 63 -0.27 11.67 -0.71
CA VAL A 63 0.70 10.90 0.08
C VAL A 63 0.24 9.46 0.16
N PHE A 64 1.19 8.53 0.01
CA PHE A 64 0.91 7.10 0.00
C PHE A 64 1.75 6.35 1.02
N SER A 65 1.20 5.27 1.56
CA SER A 65 1.93 4.25 2.31
C SER A 65 2.11 3.00 1.44
N GLU A 66 3.30 2.42 1.45
CA GLU A 66 3.51 1.07 0.89
C GLU A 66 2.70 0.06 1.70
N ASP A 67 1.95 -0.82 1.03
CA ASP A 67 1.13 -1.83 1.68
C ASP A 67 2.01 -2.98 2.17
N LEU A 68 2.38 -2.90 3.45
CA LEU A 68 3.11 -3.95 4.16
C LEU A 68 2.16 -4.72 5.06
N TYR A 69 2.33 -6.03 5.12
CA TYR A 69 1.49 -6.94 5.91
C TYR A 69 2.36 -7.76 6.86
N ASP A 70 1.85 -8.06 8.04
CA ASP A 70 2.51 -8.97 8.98
C ASP A 70 2.58 -10.38 8.41
N SER A 71 3.78 -10.97 8.38
CA SER A 71 3.99 -12.29 7.81
C SER A 71 3.28 -13.39 8.59
N ALA A 72 3.12 -13.23 9.91
CA ALA A 72 2.41 -14.19 10.73
C ALA A 72 0.89 -14.15 10.50
N GLU A 73 0.34 -13.00 10.12
CA GLU A 73 -1.07 -12.89 9.73
C GLU A 73 -1.29 -13.45 8.32
N VAL A 74 -0.46 -13.07 7.35
CA VAL A 74 -0.56 -13.58 5.97
C VAL A 74 -0.40 -15.09 5.92
N SER A 75 0.55 -15.67 6.68
CA SER A 75 0.77 -17.13 6.70
C SER A 75 -0.39 -17.95 7.30
N LYS A 76 -1.34 -17.30 7.96
CA LYS A 76 -2.53 -17.94 8.52
C LYS A 76 -3.80 -17.72 7.69
N LEU A 77 -3.70 -17.00 6.58
CA LEU A 77 -4.84 -16.78 5.69
C LEU A 77 -5.44 -18.10 5.23
N LYS A 78 -6.76 -18.17 5.23
CA LYS A 78 -7.54 -19.33 4.82
C LYS A 78 -8.88 -18.90 4.21
N ALA A 79 -9.54 -19.81 3.55
CA ALA A 79 -10.87 -19.56 3.00
C ALA A 79 -11.85 -19.05 4.08
N GLY A 80 -12.59 -18.00 3.73
CA GLY A 80 -13.53 -17.29 4.58
C GLY A 80 -12.95 -16.06 5.29
N ASP A 81 -11.62 -15.90 5.35
CA ASP A 81 -10.99 -14.68 5.88
C ASP A 81 -11.25 -13.48 4.98
N THR A 82 -11.03 -12.28 5.51
CA THR A 82 -11.08 -11.03 4.74
C THR A 82 -9.69 -10.44 4.66
N LEU A 83 -9.28 -10.09 3.45
CA LEU A 83 -8.03 -9.39 3.17
C LEU A 83 -8.35 -7.98 2.67
N ILE A 84 -7.78 -6.95 3.26
CA ILE A 84 -7.80 -5.59 2.69
C ILE A 84 -6.59 -5.45 1.78
N TYR A 85 -6.83 -5.25 0.47
CA TYR A 85 -5.77 -5.15 -0.54
C TYR A 85 -6.02 -3.95 -1.45
N ILE A 86 -5.06 -3.04 -1.54
CA ILE A 86 -5.19 -1.74 -2.26
C ILE A 86 -6.44 -0.96 -1.78
N GLY A 87 -6.69 -0.98 -0.46
CA GLY A 87 -7.83 -0.31 0.15
C GLY A 87 -9.18 -1.05 0.05
N GLU A 88 -9.27 -2.16 -0.72
CA GLU A 88 -10.51 -2.88 -0.97
C GLU A 88 -10.56 -4.23 -0.23
N PRO A 89 -11.72 -4.65 0.29
CA PRO A 89 -11.89 -5.93 0.94
C PRO A 89 -12.04 -7.07 -0.07
N ILE A 90 -11.21 -8.11 0.09
CA ILE A 90 -11.27 -9.36 -0.67
C ILE A 90 -11.64 -10.49 0.28
N VAL A 91 -12.69 -11.26 -0.03
CA VAL A 91 -12.98 -12.52 0.67
C VAL A 91 -12.05 -13.61 0.14
N VAL A 92 -11.26 -14.19 1.01
CA VAL A 92 -10.31 -15.25 0.67
C VAL A 92 -11.09 -16.53 0.35
N LYS A 93 -10.87 -17.10 -0.84
CA LYS A 93 -11.39 -18.38 -1.30
C LYS A 93 -10.31 -19.45 -1.25
N ASP A 94 -9.13 -19.12 -1.68
CA ASP A 94 -7.94 -19.96 -1.65
C ASP A 94 -6.67 -19.14 -1.44
N VAL A 95 -5.62 -19.81 -0.95
CA VAL A 95 -4.30 -19.23 -0.75
C VAL A 95 -3.24 -20.22 -1.19
N ASN A 96 -2.32 -19.77 -2.03
CA ASN A 96 -1.19 -20.55 -2.50
C ASN A 96 0.11 -19.94 -1.98
N PHE A 97 0.86 -20.69 -1.19
CA PHE A 97 2.15 -20.31 -0.64
C PHE A 97 3.28 -20.92 -1.48
N ARG A 98 4.20 -20.09 -2.00
CA ARG A 98 5.37 -20.52 -2.78
C ARG A 98 6.59 -19.73 -2.33
N ASP A 99 7.47 -20.33 -1.55
CA ASP A 99 8.70 -19.71 -1.05
C ASP A 99 8.49 -18.28 -0.50
N SER A 100 8.92 -17.29 -1.29
CA SER A 100 8.81 -15.87 -0.95
C SER A 100 7.54 -15.20 -1.48
N PHE A 101 6.63 -15.96 -2.13
CA PHE A 101 5.40 -15.45 -2.71
C PHE A 101 4.16 -16.07 -2.06
N VAL A 102 3.11 -15.27 -1.95
CA VAL A 102 1.78 -15.73 -1.57
C VAL A 102 0.78 -15.16 -2.56
N THR A 103 -0.06 -16.04 -3.12
CA THR A 103 -1.12 -15.67 -4.05
C THR A 103 -2.46 -16.01 -3.42
N VAL A 104 -3.37 -15.06 -3.40
CA VAL A 104 -4.74 -15.21 -2.88
C VAL A 104 -5.71 -15.12 -4.05
N ASN A 105 -6.67 -16.04 -4.13
CA ASN A 105 -7.73 -16.09 -5.16
C ASN A 105 -7.17 -16.02 -6.60
N GLY A 106 -6.10 -16.74 -6.89
CA GLY A 106 -5.48 -16.75 -8.22
C GLY A 106 -4.59 -15.54 -8.53
N GLY A 107 -4.44 -14.61 -7.59
CA GLY A 107 -3.62 -13.41 -7.77
C GLY A 107 -4.37 -12.22 -8.35
N ILE A 108 -3.64 -11.12 -8.56
CA ILE A 108 -4.21 -9.84 -8.97
C ILE A 108 -4.88 -9.91 -10.36
N GLU A 109 -4.38 -10.75 -11.27
CA GLU A 109 -4.98 -10.96 -12.60
C GLU A 109 -6.39 -11.55 -12.52
N GLU A 110 -6.67 -12.34 -11.49
CA GLU A 110 -7.98 -12.96 -11.28
C GLU A 110 -8.84 -12.20 -10.25
N GLY A 111 -8.44 -10.97 -9.90
CA GLY A 111 -9.13 -10.14 -8.91
C GLY A 111 -8.83 -10.53 -7.45
N GLY A 112 -7.77 -11.27 -7.24
CA GLY A 112 -7.20 -11.61 -5.95
C GLY A 112 -6.07 -10.68 -5.54
N ALA A 113 -5.06 -11.23 -4.84
CA ALA A 113 -3.91 -10.48 -4.34
C ALA A 113 -2.63 -11.29 -4.45
N ASP A 114 -1.52 -10.59 -4.70
CA ASP A 114 -0.18 -11.14 -4.69
C ASP A 114 0.70 -10.47 -3.65
N PHE A 115 1.55 -11.26 -3.00
CA PHE A 115 2.48 -10.80 -1.98
C PHE A 115 3.89 -11.29 -2.26
N THR A 116 4.86 -10.44 -1.98
CA THR A 116 6.28 -10.79 -1.98
C THR A 116 6.87 -10.58 -0.59
N ALA A 117 7.58 -11.58 -0.08
CA ALA A 117 8.26 -11.48 1.20
C ALA A 117 9.32 -10.37 1.20
N LYS A 118 9.36 -9.60 2.28
CA LYS A 118 10.41 -8.61 2.58
C LYS A 118 11.23 -9.03 3.78
N ARG A 119 12.43 -8.49 3.88
CA ARG A 119 13.24 -8.64 5.09
C ARG A 119 12.51 -8.02 6.28
N GLY A 120 12.66 -8.62 7.45
CA GLY A 120 12.05 -8.09 8.67
C GLY A 120 10.67 -8.67 9.01
N GLY A 121 10.28 -9.80 8.40
CA GLY A 121 9.05 -10.52 8.77
C GLY A 121 7.78 -9.88 8.24
N THR A 122 7.85 -9.23 7.09
CA THR A 122 6.69 -8.66 6.42
C THR A 122 6.54 -9.18 4.99
N TYR A 123 5.33 -9.08 4.46
CA TYR A 123 5.04 -9.16 3.03
C TYR A 123 4.69 -7.77 2.51
N ARG A 124 5.02 -7.47 1.28
CA ARG A 124 4.46 -6.33 0.54
C ARG A 124 3.38 -6.82 -0.40
N GLY A 125 2.32 -6.06 -0.57
CA GLY A 125 1.41 -6.24 -1.69
C GLY A 125 2.16 -5.98 -2.99
N THR A 126 1.90 -6.79 -4.03
CA THR A 126 2.68 -6.79 -5.26
C THR A 126 1.76 -6.65 -6.47
N GLN A 127 2.08 -5.73 -7.39
CA GLN A 127 1.40 -5.57 -8.68
C GLN A 127 1.93 -6.57 -9.72
N LEU A 128 1.28 -6.64 -10.89
CA LEU A 128 1.61 -7.58 -11.99
C LEU A 128 3.07 -7.48 -12.45
N ASP A 129 3.63 -6.29 -12.44
CA ASP A 129 5.01 -5.99 -12.82
C ASP A 129 6.02 -6.20 -11.67
N GLY A 130 5.57 -6.74 -10.54
CA GLY A 130 6.40 -6.98 -9.37
C GLY A 130 6.64 -5.76 -8.49
N HIS A 131 6.06 -4.59 -8.79
CA HIS A 131 6.14 -3.40 -7.95
C HIS A 131 5.25 -3.50 -6.71
N SER A 132 5.55 -2.69 -5.69
CA SER A 132 4.73 -2.61 -4.48
C SER A 132 3.36 -2.00 -4.76
N THR A 133 2.36 -2.42 -3.99
CA THR A 133 1.09 -1.71 -3.91
C THR A 133 1.17 -0.58 -2.88
N TYR A 134 0.32 0.42 -3.06
CA TYR A 134 0.26 1.61 -2.23
C TYR A 134 -1.17 2.02 -1.93
N THR A 135 -1.43 2.37 -0.68
CA THR A 135 -2.72 2.96 -0.27
C THR A 135 -2.56 4.45 -0.01
N SER A 136 -3.47 5.25 -0.58
CA SER A 136 -3.49 6.71 -0.35
C SER A 136 -3.83 7.02 1.10
N LEU A 137 -3.05 7.92 1.71
CA LEU A 137 -3.31 8.47 3.04
C LEU A 137 -4.06 9.81 2.96
N GLY A 138 -4.13 10.41 1.77
CA GLY A 138 -4.79 11.68 1.51
C GLY A 138 -3.85 12.74 0.91
N LYS A 139 -4.40 13.95 0.73
CA LYS A 139 -3.70 15.08 0.10
C LYS A 139 -3.18 16.07 1.13
N VAL A 140 -1.94 16.55 0.91
CA VAL A 140 -1.32 17.59 1.72
C VAL A 140 -0.78 18.71 0.85
N THR A 141 -0.66 19.92 1.43
CA THR A 141 0.03 21.05 0.81
C THR A 141 1.14 21.52 1.74
N LEU A 142 2.38 21.41 1.29
CA LEU A 142 3.57 21.77 2.07
C LEU A 142 4.39 22.85 1.37
N PRO A 143 5.09 23.70 2.14
CA PRO A 143 6.03 24.65 1.60
C PRO A 143 7.26 23.93 1.03
N LEU A 144 7.87 24.52 0.00
CA LEU A 144 9.19 24.13 -0.48
C LEU A 144 10.27 24.75 0.41
N ALA A 145 11.29 24.00 0.77
CA ALA A 145 12.44 24.54 1.48
C ALA A 145 13.19 25.55 0.59
N ALA A 146 13.90 26.50 1.20
CA ALA A 146 14.66 27.52 0.46
C ALA A 146 15.76 26.90 -0.42
N ASP A 147 16.31 25.76 -0.01
CA ASP A 147 17.31 24.97 -0.74
C ASP A 147 16.73 23.73 -1.43
N PHE A 148 15.42 23.76 -1.71
CA PHE A 148 14.69 22.69 -2.37
C PHE A 148 15.41 22.14 -3.60
N LYS A 149 15.42 20.82 -3.75
CA LYS A 149 16.03 20.09 -4.86
C LYS A 149 15.04 19.14 -5.53
N LEU A 150 15.02 19.14 -6.86
CA LEU A 150 14.41 18.04 -7.62
C LEU A 150 15.53 17.17 -8.20
N ILE A 151 15.50 15.90 -7.89
CA ILE A 151 16.38 14.87 -8.43
C ILE A 151 15.51 14.03 -9.36
N ASP A 152 15.72 14.18 -10.66
CA ASP A 152 14.87 13.53 -11.65
C ASP A 152 15.70 12.67 -12.59
N CYS A 153 15.57 11.35 -12.43
CA CYS A 153 16.17 10.32 -13.27
C CYS A 153 15.08 9.48 -13.96
N GLY A 154 13.83 10.00 -14.04
CA GLY A 154 12.65 9.23 -14.46
C GLY A 154 12.55 8.92 -15.95
N ASP A 155 13.46 9.42 -16.79
CA ASP A 155 13.34 9.27 -18.24
C ASP A 155 14.36 8.34 -18.86
N ASN A 156 15.38 7.95 -18.10
CA ASN A 156 16.49 7.19 -18.64
C ASN A 156 16.99 6.18 -17.59
N PRO A 157 17.01 4.88 -17.92
CA PRO A 157 17.53 3.85 -17.02
C PRO A 157 19.01 4.05 -16.66
N THR A 158 19.78 4.67 -17.52
CA THR A 158 21.20 4.97 -17.25
C THR A 158 21.36 6.10 -16.26
N ASP A 159 20.37 6.98 -16.11
CA ASP A 159 20.39 8.09 -15.16
C ASP A 159 19.90 7.63 -13.76
N ALA A 160 19.46 6.40 -13.60
CA ALA A 160 18.96 5.86 -12.32
C ALA A 160 20.00 5.90 -11.19
N TYR A 161 21.28 5.95 -11.53
CA TYR A 161 22.40 5.99 -10.60
C TYR A 161 23.16 7.31 -10.63
N ASP A 162 22.91 8.15 -11.63
CA ASP A 162 23.63 9.39 -11.82
C ASP A 162 22.70 10.60 -11.77
N THR A 163 23.12 11.57 -10.98
CA THR A 163 22.95 12.97 -11.21
C THR A 163 21.72 13.66 -10.66
N ILE A 164 22.06 14.48 -9.75
CA ILE A 164 21.26 15.57 -9.19
C ILE A 164 21.08 16.63 -10.27
N LYS A 165 19.89 16.70 -10.85
CA LYS A 165 19.48 17.85 -11.65
C LYS A 165 18.74 18.79 -10.72
N VAL A 166 19.32 19.94 -10.45
CA VAL A 166 18.64 20.98 -9.64
C VAL A 166 17.47 21.51 -10.45
N ALA A 167 16.24 21.33 -9.90
CA ALA A 167 15.07 21.86 -10.55
C ALA A 167 14.99 23.36 -10.37
N GLN A 168 14.82 23.99 -11.49
CA GLN A 168 14.26 25.32 -11.58
C GLN A 168 12.82 25.21 -12.08
N GLU A 169 12.01 26.23 -11.83
CA GLU A 169 10.63 26.31 -12.36
C GLU A 169 10.56 25.99 -13.87
N SER A 170 11.56 26.41 -14.64
CA SER A 170 11.67 26.13 -16.07
C SER A 170 11.77 24.63 -16.40
N TYR A 171 12.34 23.80 -15.51
CA TYR A 171 12.42 22.36 -15.72
C TYR A 171 11.05 21.70 -15.50
N LEU A 172 10.34 22.05 -14.44
CA LEU A 172 9.02 21.51 -14.16
C LEU A 172 7.97 21.95 -15.19
N LYS A 173 8.13 23.13 -15.79
CA LYS A 173 7.33 23.52 -16.97
C LYS A 173 7.57 22.60 -18.17
N LYS A 174 8.81 22.13 -18.40
CA LYS A 174 9.11 21.14 -19.43
C LYS A 174 8.53 19.76 -19.13
N VAL A 175 8.53 19.33 -17.87
CA VAL A 175 7.90 18.07 -17.43
C VAL A 175 6.42 18.05 -17.78
N LYS A 176 5.72 19.21 -17.71
CA LYS A 176 4.33 19.35 -18.12
C LYS A 176 4.10 18.96 -19.59
N ASP A 177 5.00 19.35 -20.48
CA ASP A 177 4.90 19.09 -21.91
C ASP A 177 5.10 17.62 -22.27
N TYR A 178 5.81 16.86 -21.43
CA TYR A 178 6.12 15.44 -21.65
C TYR A 178 5.17 14.45 -20.94
N LYS A 179 4.08 14.91 -20.30
CA LYS A 179 3.12 14.07 -19.56
C LYS A 179 3.77 13.10 -18.55
N LYS A 180 4.85 13.55 -17.91
CA LYS A 180 5.57 12.72 -16.97
C LYS A 180 4.89 12.74 -15.63
N ASP A 181 4.31 11.62 -15.28
CA ASP A 181 3.60 11.46 -14.03
C ASP A 181 4.57 11.18 -12.89
N PHE A 182 4.45 11.98 -11.84
CA PHE A 182 5.02 11.67 -10.55
C PHE A 182 4.04 10.72 -9.84
N SER A 183 4.45 9.48 -9.61
CA SER A 183 3.61 8.44 -9.04
C SER A 183 4.26 7.82 -7.80
N PRO A 184 3.53 7.15 -6.91
CA PRO A 184 4.11 6.53 -5.72
C PRO A 184 5.10 5.41 -6.06
N LEU A 185 5.06 4.86 -7.28
CA LEU A 185 6.01 3.85 -7.75
C LEU A 185 7.40 4.41 -7.98
N ASN A 186 7.49 5.63 -8.51
CA ASN A 186 8.74 6.23 -8.94
C ASN A 186 9.17 7.46 -8.14
N THR A 187 8.29 8.05 -7.33
CA THR A 187 8.51 9.35 -6.72
C THR A 187 8.45 9.30 -5.20
N LYS A 188 9.51 9.82 -4.58
CA LYS A 188 9.59 10.06 -3.15
C LYS A 188 9.82 11.53 -2.85
N VAL A 189 9.22 12.00 -1.77
CA VAL A 189 9.44 13.34 -1.23
C VAL A 189 10.11 13.24 0.13
N ILE A 190 11.19 13.98 0.31
CA ILE A 190 11.86 14.13 1.59
C ILE A 190 11.40 15.45 2.22
N ILE A 191 10.77 15.32 3.37
CA ILE A 191 10.26 16.43 4.17
C ILE A 191 11.20 16.62 5.36
N LYS A 192 11.60 17.86 5.62
CA LYS A 192 12.40 18.26 6.78
C LYS A 192 11.79 19.49 7.43
N ASN A 193 11.60 19.45 8.75
CA ASN A 193 10.99 20.55 9.50
C ASN A 193 9.66 21.03 8.90
N GLY A 194 8.85 20.12 8.33
CA GLY A 194 7.56 20.44 7.72
C GLY A 194 7.63 21.11 6.34
N ALA A 195 8.81 21.19 5.72
CA ALA A 195 9.00 21.69 4.37
C ALA A 195 9.58 20.62 3.44
N ILE A 196 9.23 20.66 2.17
CA ILE A 196 9.76 19.76 1.15
C ILE A 196 11.21 20.14 0.84
N ALA A 197 12.16 19.34 1.31
CA ALA A 197 13.57 19.51 1.09
C ALA A 197 14.02 18.97 -0.29
N SER A 198 13.44 17.82 -0.69
CA SER A 198 13.71 17.29 -2.04
C SER A 198 12.58 16.39 -2.54
N ILE A 199 12.48 16.34 -3.87
CA ILE A 199 11.68 15.36 -4.61
C ILE A 199 12.66 14.50 -5.40
N ILE A 200 12.48 13.19 -5.31
CA ILE A 200 13.31 12.21 -6.03
C ILE A 200 12.40 11.39 -6.91
N ARG A 201 12.54 11.53 -8.24
CA ARG A 201 11.88 10.66 -9.20
C ARG A 201 12.91 9.75 -9.87
N ARG A 202 12.64 8.45 -9.86
CA ARG A 202 13.48 7.42 -10.46
C ARG A 202 12.83 6.84 -11.70
N TRP A 203 13.64 6.34 -12.60
CA TRP A 203 13.14 5.52 -13.68
C TRP A 203 12.65 4.18 -13.12
N ILE A 204 11.52 3.71 -13.65
CA ILE A 204 10.99 2.36 -13.47
C ILE A 204 10.79 1.75 -14.86
N PRO A 205 11.12 0.46 -15.05
CA PRO A 205 11.00 -0.23 -16.33
C PRO A 205 9.56 -0.29 -16.81
#